data_4edfb31bb6c5a64eb1b703afe722feac
#
_entry.id   4edfb31bb6c5a64eb1b703afe722feac
#
_cell.length_a   1.000
_cell.length_b   1.000
_cell.length_c   1.000
_cell.angle_alpha   90.00
_cell.angle_beta   90.00
_cell.angle_gamma   90.00
#
_symmetry.space_group_name_H-M   'P 1'
#
loop_
_entity.id
_entity.type
_entity.pdbx_description
1 polymer ?
#
loop_
_entity_poly.entity_id
_entity_poly.type
_entity_poly.pdbx_seq_one_letter_code
_entity_poly.pdbx_strand_id
1 'polypeptide(L)'
;AVIIVVGIALAFFAFRPKEKEVVKYDSFEVKKGDIRNTITATGTIEPITQVEVGTQVSGTIAHIYVDYNTEVKKGQLIAELDKTVLESEYESQLSAFYSNQNEYDYQKKNHERVAGLHAKNLVSDSDFETSEYQYEKARRALDRSRSDLLKAKTNLNYCMIYSPIDGVVISRAVDEGQTVAATFNTPKLFVIANDLRKMRVIADVDEADIGQVKEGQKVIFRVDAFPDEYFEGAVTQVRLEPIVTSNVVTYEVVIDAPNPDLKLKPGLTASITVLIHEKTDVLMIPLRALRFHPRTSMNNR
;
A
#
# COMPACT_ATOMS: atom_id res chain seq x y z
N ALA A 1 31.99 46.43 80.32
CA ALA A 1 31.66 47.07 79.03
C ALA A 1 31.43 46.06 77.92
N VAL A 2 32.23 44.97 77.74
CA VAL A 2 32.12 43.99 76.65
C VAL A 2 30.80 43.19 76.70
N ILE A 3 30.34 42.81 77.94
CA ILE A 3 29.11 42.00 78.09
C ILE A 3 27.85 42.78 77.66
N ILE A 4 27.84 44.10 77.88
CA ILE A 4 26.68 44.97 77.49
C ILE A 4 26.62 45.11 75.98
N VAL A 5 27.73 45.20 75.27
CA VAL A 5 27.76 45.31 73.78
C VAL A 5 27.34 43.99 73.15
N VAL A 6 27.71 42.84 73.69
CA VAL A 6 27.26 41.52 73.20
C VAL A 6 25.75 41.33 73.39
N GLY A 7 25.23 41.80 74.59
CA GLY A 7 23.78 41.77 74.84
C GLY A 7 22.95 42.58 73.91
N ILE A 8 23.40 43.81 73.52
CA ILE A 8 22.75 44.67 72.58
C ILE A 8 22.81 44.08 71.17
N ALA A 9 23.92 43.49 70.77
CA ALA A 9 24.07 42.84 69.45
C ALA A 9 23.15 41.60 69.30
N LEU A 10 23.03 40.78 70.37
CA LEU A 10 22.10 39.66 70.38
C LEU A 10 20.64 40.07 70.35
N ALA A 11 20.26 41.16 71.08
CA ALA A 11 18.90 41.73 71.03
C ALA A 11 18.59 42.29 69.65
N PHE A 12 19.54 42.97 68.98
CA PHE A 12 19.36 43.48 67.63
C PHE A 12 19.19 42.37 66.58
N PHE A 13 19.88 41.24 66.77
CA PHE A 13 19.71 40.08 65.89
C PHE A 13 18.40 39.32 66.12
N ALA A 14 17.93 39.26 67.39
CA ALA A 14 16.68 38.62 67.76
C ALA A 14 15.42 39.43 67.36
N PHE A 15 15.54 40.78 67.27
CA PHE A 15 14.45 41.68 66.89
C PHE A 15 14.48 42.10 65.41
N ARG A 16 15.30 41.44 64.56
CA ARG A 16 15.20 41.70 63.09
C ARG A 16 13.79 41.32 62.62
N PRO A 17 13.05 42.26 62.02
CA PRO A 17 11.74 41.96 61.47
C PRO A 17 11.97 40.93 60.37
N LYS A 18 11.35 39.72 60.49
CA LYS A 18 11.29 38.79 59.37
C LYS A 18 10.60 39.52 58.21
N GLU A 19 11.34 39.73 57.12
CA GLU A 19 10.73 40.19 55.87
C GLU A 19 9.57 39.27 55.54
N LYS A 20 8.36 39.82 55.55
CA LYS A 20 7.18 39.11 55.07
C LYS A 20 7.39 38.90 53.59
N GLU A 21 7.55 37.64 53.18
CA GLU A 21 7.55 37.25 51.78
C GLU A 21 6.25 37.81 51.15
N VAL A 22 6.41 38.88 50.40
CA VAL A 22 5.28 39.45 49.60
C VAL A 22 5.08 38.53 48.42
N VAL A 23 4.06 37.68 48.53
CA VAL A 23 3.66 36.82 47.41
C VAL A 23 3.14 37.75 46.31
N LYS A 24 3.91 37.88 45.26
CA LYS A 24 3.45 38.58 44.05
C LYS A 24 2.54 37.63 43.26
N TYR A 25 1.32 38.07 43.08
CA TYR A 25 0.34 37.41 42.21
C TYR A 25 0.42 38.01 40.83
N ASP A 26 0.61 37.19 39.82
CA ASP A 26 0.42 37.58 38.43
C ASP A 26 -1.07 37.45 38.10
N SER A 27 -1.70 38.53 37.69
CA SER A 27 -3.09 38.52 37.24
C SER A 27 -3.12 38.28 35.73
N PHE A 28 -4.01 37.42 35.29
CA PHE A 28 -4.24 37.13 33.88
C PHE A 28 -5.68 37.47 33.54
N GLU A 29 -5.86 38.20 32.47
CA GLU A 29 -7.21 38.52 31.95
C GLU A 29 -7.76 37.30 31.21
N VAL A 30 -8.93 36.81 31.64
CA VAL A 30 -9.63 35.73 30.99
C VAL A 30 -10.11 36.21 29.62
N LYS A 31 -9.63 35.55 28.55
CA LYS A 31 -10.02 35.87 27.17
C LYS A 31 -10.78 34.69 26.57
N LYS A 32 -11.71 35.02 25.67
CA LYS A 32 -12.37 34.01 24.84
C LYS A 32 -11.45 33.63 23.69
N GLY A 33 -11.45 32.36 23.36
CA GLY A 33 -10.70 31.85 22.25
C GLY A 33 -11.03 30.39 21.98
N ASP A 34 -10.35 29.80 21.01
CA ASP A 34 -10.59 28.44 20.56
C ASP A 34 -9.55 27.51 21.19
N ILE A 35 -10.04 26.38 21.71
CA ILE A 35 -9.20 25.32 22.23
C ILE A 35 -9.33 24.13 21.27
N ARG A 36 -8.19 23.69 20.74
CA ARG A 36 -8.08 22.53 19.85
C ARG A 36 -7.23 21.46 20.50
N ASN A 37 -7.75 20.25 20.52
CA ASN A 37 -6.97 19.05 20.84
C ASN A 37 -6.60 18.37 19.52
N THR A 38 -5.32 18.23 19.26
CA THR A 38 -4.80 17.71 18.01
C THR A 38 -3.77 16.61 18.27
N ILE A 39 -3.74 15.62 17.40
CA ILE A 39 -2.70 14.61 17.33
C ILE A 39 -1.85 14.88 16.09
N THR A 40 -0.55 14.81 16.25
CA THR A 40 0.39 14.96 15.13
C THR A 40 0.97 13.61 14.74
N ALA A 41 1.06 13.37 13.45
CA ALA A 41 1.65 12.15 12.88
C ALA A 41 2.44 12.50 11.62
N THR A 42 3.27 11.57 11.19
CA THR A 42 3.92 11.63 9.87
C THR A 42 3.31 10.57 8.98
N GLY A 43 3.38 10.77 7.68
CA GLY A 43 2.84 9.79 6.74
C GLY A 43 3.36 10.00 5.33
N THR A 44 2.96 9.11 4.45
CA THR A 44 3.34 9.12 3.04
C THR A 44 2.13 9.31 2.14
N ILE A 45 2.30 10.10 1.09
CA ILE A 45 1.26 10.32 0.09
C ILE A 45 1.31 9.19 -0.94
N GLU A 46 0.16 8.56 -1.18
CA GLU A 46 0.00 7.49 -2.14
C GLU A 46 -1.22 7.70 -3.03
N PRO A 47 -1.23 7.16 -4.25
CA PRO A 47 -2.45 7.06 -5.04
C PRO A 47 -3.46 6.14 -4.35
N ILE A 48 -4.76 6.38 -4.52
CA ILE A 48 -5.80 5.48 -3.99
C ILE A 48 -5.65 4.09 -4.58
N THR A 49 -5.37 3.99 -5.87
CA THR A 49 -5.16 2.71 -6.57
C THR A 49 -3.86 2.75 -7.33
N GLN A 50 -2.95 1.86 -6.98
CA GLN A 50 -1.74 1.58 -7.74
C GLN A 50 -1.62 0.08 -7.97
N VAL A 51 -1.07 -0.30 -9.11
CA VAL A 51 -0.85 -1.69 -9.48
C VAL A 51 0.60 -1.86 -9.92
N GLU A 52 1.25 -2.86 -9.34
CA GLU A 52 2.58 -3.30 -9.74
C GLU A 52 2.42 -4.30 -10.89
N VAL A 53 3.03 -4.00 -12.02
CA VAL A 53 3.02 -4.86 -13.20
C VAL A 53 4.34 -5.59 -13.28
N GLY A 54 4.26 -6.90 -13.34
CA GLY A 54 5.41 -7.79 -13.47
C GLY A 54 5.25 -8.77 -14.65
N THR A 55 6.18 -9.73 -14.76
CA THR A 55 6.12 -10.81 -15.75
C THR A 55 5.92 -12.16 -15.06
N GLN A 56 5.25 -13.08 -15.75
CA GLN A 56 5.06 -14.47 -15.31
C GLN A 56 6.04 -15.44 -15.97
N VAL A 57 6.81 -14.97 -16.96
CA VAL A 57 7.82 -15.73 -17.67
C VAL A 57 9.17 -15.03 -17.58
N SER A 58 10.25 -15.82 -17.55
CA SER A 58 11.61 -15.28 -17.58
C SER A 58 12.04 -15.02 -19.02
N GLY A 59 12.77 -13.95 -19.22
CA GLY A 59 13.28 -13.60 -20.56
C GLY A 59 14.03 -12.26 -20.53
N THR A 60 14.51 -11.84 -21.69
CA THR A 60 15.12 -10.52 -21.87
C THR A 60 14.08 -9.54 -22.37
N ILE A 61 14.08 -8.31 -21.85
CA ILE A 61 13.21 -7.23 -22.34
C ILE A 61 13.67 -6.87 -23.77
N ALA A 62 12.79 -7.10 -24.74
CA ALA A 62 13.08 -6.76 -26.13
C ALA A 62 12.76 -5.29 -26.41
N HIS A 63 11.56 -4.83 -26.01
CA HIS A 63 11.10 -3.47 -26.24
C HIS A 63 10.28 -2.94 -25.07
N ILE A 64 10.41 -1.63 -24.82
CA ILE A 64 9.61 -0.88 -23.85
C ILE A 64 8.90 0.25 -24.61
N TYR A 65 7.56 0.27 -24.54
CA TYR A 65 6.71 1.22 -25.30
C TYR A 65 6.27 2.42 -24.48
N VAL A 66 6.57 2.44 -23.17
CA VAL A 66 6.16 3.49 -22.24
C VAL A 66 7.34 3.91 -21.36
N ASP A 67 7.31 5.16 -20.90
CA ASP A 67 8.31 5.69 -19.99
C ASP A 67 7.63 6.32 -18.77
N TYR A 68 8.41 6.86 -17.84
CA TYR A 68 7.91 7.61 -16.69
C TYR A 68 6.89 8.66 -17.10
N ASN A 69 5.84 8.84 -16.32
CA ASN A 69 4.77 9.81 -16.52
C ASN A 69 3.94 9.62 -17.81
N THR A 70 4.08 8.49 -18.50
CA THR A 70 3.27 8.16 -19.67
C THR A 70 1.88 7.73 -19.23
N GLU A 71 0.84 8.30 -19.83
CA GLU A 71 -0.55 7.84 -19.67
C GLU A 71 -0.75 6.56 -20.44
N VAL A 72 -1.35 5.56 -19.79
CA VAL A 72 -1.65 4.24 -20.36
C VAL A 72 -3.11 3.87 -20.17
N LYS A 73 -3.64 3.10 -21.10
CA LYS A 73 -4.99 2.53 -21.03
C LYS A 73 -4.94 1.06 -20.64
N LYS A 74 -5.97 0.59 -19.99
CA LYS A 74 -6.15 -0.83 -19.71
C LYS A 74 -6.07 -1.66 -20.98
N GLY A 75 -5.21 -2.70 -20.99
CA GLY A 75 -4.97 -3.53 -22.16
C GLY A 75 -3.99 -2.94 -23.19
N GLN A 76 -3.39 -1.80 -22.91
CA GLN A 76 -2.31 -1.24 -23.75
C GLN A 76 -1.03 -2.02 -23.53
N LEU A 77 -0.31 -2.38 -24.60
CA LEU A 77 1.01 -3.00 -24.54
C LEU A 77 2.01 -1.98 -24.01
N ILE A 78 2.73 -2.36 -22.95
CA ILE A 78 3.70 -1.50 -22.27
C ILE A 78 5.14 -1.98 -22.41
N ALA A 79 5.34 -3.31 -22.50
CA ALA A 79 6.64 -3.89 -22.77
C ALA A 79 6.49 -5.27 -23.46
N GLU A 80 7.56 -5.72 -24.08
CA GLU A 80 7.64 -7.02 -24.75
C GLU A 80 8.95 -7.72 -24.37
N LEU A 81 8.84 -8.99 -23.99
CA LEU A 81 9.99 -9.88 -23.81
C LEU A 81 10.40 -10.49 -25.15
N ASP A 82 11.66 -10.89 -25.26
CA ASP A 82 12.11 -11.72 -26.38
C ASP A 82 11.34 -13.04 -26.39
N LYS A 83 10.58 -13.23 -27.45
CA LYS A 83 9.66 -14.36 -27.63
C LYS A 83 10.26 -15.53 -28.39
N THR A 84 11.49 -15.39 -28.94
CA THR A 84 12.11 -16.35 -29.85
C THR A 84 12.08 -17.79 -29.32
N VAL A 85 12.43 -17.99 -28.05
CA VAL A 85 12.45 -19.32 -27.42
C VAL A 85 11.02 -19.84 -27.21
N LEU A 86 10.12 -19.02 -26.70
CA LEU A 86 8.73 -19.42 -26.40
C LEU A 86 7.89 -19.59 -27.67
N GLU A 87 8.22 -18.86 -28.74
CA GLU A 87 7.62 -19.05 -30.06
C GLU A 87 8.04 -20.38 -30.68
N SER A 88 9.35 -20.75 -30.61
CA SER A 88 9.86 -22.05 -31.05
C SER A 88 9.21 -23.20 -30.27
N GLU A 89 9.02 -23.05 -28.95
CA GLU A 89 8.33 -24.04 -28.13
C GLU A 89 6.85 -24.17 -28.53
N TYR A 90 6.16 -23.05 -28.77
CA TYR A 90 4.78 -23.05 -29.25
C TYR A 90 4.64 -23.78 -30.60
N GLU A 91 5.53 -23.51 -31.56
CA GLU A 91 5.54 -24.18 -32.87
C GLU A 91 5.80 -25.69 -32.74
N SER A 92 6.70 -26.09 -31.82
CA SER A 92 6.97 -27.51 -31.53
C SER A 92 5.73 -28.22 -31.00
N GLN A 93 5.03 -27.59 -30.00
CA GLN A 93 3.80 -28.16 -29.43
C GLN A 93 2.64 -28.16 -30.46
N LEU A 94 2.58 -27.17 -31.32
CA LEU A 94 1.61 -27.11 -32.42
C LEU A 94 1.80 -28.27 -33.40
N SER A 95 3.05 -28.59 -33.76
CA SER A 95 3.39 -29.70 -34.64
C SER A 95 3.03 -31.05 -33.98
N ALA A 96 3.32 -31.22 -32.68
CA ALA A 96 2.95 -32.40 -31.92
C ALA A 96 1.41 -32.55 -31.84
N PHE A 97 0.68 -31.47 -31.65
CA PHE A 97 -0.79 -31.47 -31.66
C PHE A 97 -1.35 -31.96 -33.00
N TYR A 98 -0.89 -31.44 -34.11
CA TYR A 98 -1.34 -31.91 -35.45
C TYR A 98 -1.00 -33.36 -35.73
N SER A 99 0.17 -33.84 -35.28
CA SER A 99 0.52 -35.24 -35.40
C SER A 99 -0.43 -36.14 -34.62
N ASN A 100 -0.73 -35.83 -33.36
CA ASN A 100 -1.67 -36.59 -32.54
C ASN A 100 -3.12 -36.47 -33.06
N GLN A 101 -3.49 -35.35 -33.64
CA GLN A 101 -4.81 -35.19 -34.27
C GLN A 101 -4.97 -36.10 -35.47
N ASN A 102 -3.97 -36.20 -36.34
CA ASN A 102 -3.98 -37.11 -37.50
C ASN A 102 -4.09 -38.56 -37.06
N GLU A 103 -3.34 -38.96 -36.00
CA GLU A 103 -3.42 -40.33 -35.44
C GLU A 103 -4.81 -40.62 -34.85
N TYR A 104 -5.38 -39.66 -34.09
CA TYR A 104 -6.74 -39.77 -33.57
C TYR A 104 -7.79 -39.92 -34.69
N ASP A 105 -7.71 -39.13 -35.73
CA ASP A 105 -8.62 -39.19 -36.86
C ASP A 105 -8.53 -40.51 -37.62
N TYR A 106 -7.32 -41.06 -37.75
CA TYR A 106 -7.08 -42.37 -38.34
C TYR A 106 -7.70 -43.47 -37.46
N GLN A 107 -7.38 -43.51 -36.17
CA GLN A 107 -7.85 -44.54 -35.24
C GLN A 107 -9.38 -44.46 -35.05
N LYS A 108 -9.96 -43.28 -35.03
CA LYS A 108 -11.40 -43.07 -35.03
C LYS A 108 -12.10 -43.73 -36.21
N LYS A 109 -11.62 -43.43 -37.42
CA LYS A 109 -12.17 -44.05 -38.66
C LYS A 109 -12.00 -45.57 -38.68
N ASN A 110 -10.87 -46.07 -38.18
CA ASN A 110 -10.60 -47.51 -38.07
C ASN A 110 -11.57 -48.15 -37.09
N HIS A 111 -11.72 -47.59 -35.89
CA HIS A 111 -12.64 -48.12 -34.87
C HIS A 111 -14.12 -48.07 -35.37
N GLU A 112 -14.56 -47.00 -36.01
CA GLU A 112 -15.91 -46.92 -36.59
C GLU A 112 -16.16 -48.05 -37.65
N ARG A 113 -15.15 -48.36 -38.48
CA ARG A 113 -15.19 -49.44 -39.44
C ARG A 113 -15.26 -50.80 -38.77
N VAL A 114 -14.36 -51.08 -37.79
CA VAL A 114 -14.34 -52.34 -37.06
C VAL A 114 -15.63 -52.54 -36.27
N ALA A 115 -16.15 -51.48 -35.62
CA ALA A 115 -17.44 -51.54 -34.92
C ALA A 115 -18.61 -51.88 -35.87
N GLY A 116 -18.61 -51.32 -37.09
CA GLY A 116 -19.60 -51.66 -38.09
C GLY A 116 -19.51 -53.11 -38.62
N LEU A 117 -18.32 -53.73 -38.67
CA LEU A 117 -18.09 -55.09 -39.02
C LEU A 117 -18.42 -56.04 -37.86
N HIS A 118 -18.09 -55.67 -36.62
CA HIS A 118 -18.39 -56.42 -35.39
C HIS A 118 -19.90 -56.54 -35.19
N ALA A 119 -20.67 -55.49 -35.40
CA ALA A 119 -22.14 -55.52 -35.35
C ALA A 119 -22.77 -56.50 -36.35
N LYS A 120 -22.00 -56.91 -37.39
CA LYS A 120 -22.40 -57.91 -38.39
C LYS A 120 -21.77 -59.30 -38.16
N ASN A 121 -21.09 -59.51 -37.02
CA ASN A 121 -20.31 -60.69 -36.64
C ASN A 121 -19.22 -61.08 -37.71
N LEU A 122 -18.57 -60.05 -38.33
CA LEU A 122 -17.56 -60.27 -39.35
C LEU A 122 -16.12 -60.10 -38.84
N VAL A 123 -15.95 -59.77 -37.58
CA VAL A 123 -14.65 -59.65 -36.88
C VAL A 123 -14.79 -60.19 -35.46
N SER A 124 -13.66 -60.58 -34.85
CA SER A 124 -13.64 -61.16 -33.50
C SER A 124 -13.82 -60.07 -32.44
N ASP A 125 -14.31 -60.44 -31.23
CA ASP A 125 -14.38 -59.55 -30.06
C ASP A 125 -13.00 -58.97 -29.71
N SER A 126 -11.91 -59.74 -29.84
CA SER A 126 -10.53 -59.31 -29.61
C SER A 126 -10.09 -58.20 -30.58
N ASP A 127 -10.48 -58.26 -31.85
CA ASP A 127 -10.17 -57.22 -32.85
C ASP A 127 -10.95 -55.94 -32.54
N PHE A 128 -12.19 -56.09 -32.12
CA PHE A 128 -13.01 -54.93 -31.69
C PHE A 128 -12.40 -54.24 -30.45
N GLU A 129 -12.12 -54.99 -29.39
CA GLU A 129 -11.48 -54.46 -28.18
C GLU A 129 -10.13 -53.79 -28.47
N THR A 130 -9.32 -54.39 -29.37
CA THR A 130 -8.04 -53.82 -29.80
C THR A 130 -8.26 -52.46 -30.49
N SER A 131 -9.25 -52.36 -31.39
CA SER A 131 -9.55 -51.13 -32.10
C SER A 131 -10.07 -50.04 -31.15
N GLU A 132 -10.89 -50.40 -30.16
CA GLU A 132 -11.39 -49.50 -29.14
C GLU A 132 -10.24 -48.97 -28.26
N TYR A 133 -9.36 -49.87 -27.81
CA TYR A 133 -8.17 -49.50 -27.05
C TYR A 133 -7.28 -48.49 -27.81
N GLN A 134 -7.01 -48.73 -29.09
CA GLN A 134 -6.18 -47.81 -29.90
C GLN A 134 -6.84 -46.49 -30.12
N TYR A 135 -8.15 -46.48 -30.35
CA TYR A 135 -8.93 -45.23 -30.45
C TYR A 135 -8.88 -44.40 -29.15
N GLU A 136 -9.17 -45.02 -28.00
CA GLU A 136 -9.12 -44.34 -26.72
C GLU A 136 -7.70 -43.86 -26.37
N LYS A 137 -6.66 -44.65 -26.69
CA LYS A 137 -5.27 -44.25 -26.53
C LYS A 137 -4.93 -42.99 -27.35
N ALA A 138 -5.32 -42.99 -28.63
CA ALA A 138 -5.09 -41.85 -29.52
C ALA A 138 -5.86 -40.60 -29.06
N ARG A 139 -7.10 -40.77 -28.57
CA ARG A 139 -7.91 -39.69 -27.99
C ARG A 139 -7.19 -39.06 -26.82
N ARG A 140 -6.70 -39.85 -25.87
CA ARG A 140 -5.99 -39.34 -24.70
C ARG A 140 -4.66 -38.65 -25.06
N ALA A 141 -3.98 -39.15 -26.08
CA ALA A 141 -2.75 -38.53 -26.61
C ALA A 141 -3.04 -37.14 -27.21
N LEU A 142 -4.16 -37.03 -27.96
CA LEU A 142 -4.65 -35.75 -28.50
C LEU A 142 -5.02 -34.78 -27.37
N ASP A 143 -5.79 -35.20 -26.37
CA ASP A 143 -6.20 -34.38 -25.23
C ASP A 143 -4.98 -33.82 -24.47
N ARG A 144 -3.96 -34.67 -24.29
CA ARG A 144 -2.68 -34.25 -23.66
C ARG A 144 -1.96 -33.20 -24.49
N SER A 145 -1.76 -33.46 -25.80
CA SER A 145 -1.06 -32.51 -26.68
C SER A 145 -1.80 -31.19 -26.83
N ARG A 146 -3.13 -31.19 -26.75
CA ARG A 146 -3.96 -29.97 -26.69
C ARG A 146 -3.66 -29.16 -25.45
N SER A 147 -3.52 -29.79 -24.30
CA SER A 147 -3.18 -29.14 -23.03
C SER A 147 -1.77 -28.56 -23.06
N ASP A 148 -0.80 -29.30 -23.62
CA ASP A 148 0.60 -28.87 -23.77
C ASP A 148 0.67 -27.64 -24.71
N LEU A 149 -0.04 -27.66 -25.84
CA LEU A 149 -0.15 -26.55 -26.77
C LEU A 149 -0.77 -25.30 -26.11
N LEU A 150 -1.85 -25.48 -25.33
CA LEU A 150 -2.47 -24.38 -24.59
C LEU A 150 -1.49 -23.74 -23.61
N LYS A 151 -0.70 -24.55 -22.90
CA LYS A 151 0.33 -24.08 -21.98
C LYS A 151 1.40 -23.26 -22.71
N ALA A 152 1.92 -23.77 -23.84
CA ALA A 152 2.92 -23.06 -24.65
C ALA A 152 2.38 -21.73 -25.17
N LYS A 153 1.13 -21.73 -25.66
CA LYS A 153 0.45 -20.51 -26.12
C LYS A 153 0.29 -19.47 -25.00
N THR A 154 -0.06 -19.92 -23.80
CA THR A 154 -0.22 -19.02 -22.65
C THR A 154 1.11 -18.41 -22.25
N ASN A 155 2.19 -19.20 -22.22
CA ASN A 155 3.54 -18.71 -21.93
C ASN A 155 4.00 -17.67 -22.98
N LEU A 156 3.73 -17.93 -24.27
CA LEU A 156 4.03 -16.98 -25.33
C LEU A 156 3.25 -15.67 -25.18
N ASN A 157 1.98 -15.74 -24.76
CA ASN A 157 1.18 -14.55 -24.49
C ASN A 157 1.74 -13.72 -23.32
N TYR A 158 2.36 -14.35 -22.33
CA TYR A 158 2.98 -13.66 -21.20
C TYR A 158 4.26 -12.89 -21.57
N CYS A 159 4.81 -13.09 -22.79
CA CYS A 159 5.87 -12.21 -23.30
C CYS A 159 5.38 -10.80 -23.59
N MET A 160 4.11 -10.61 -23.83
CA MET A 160 3.48 -9.30 -24.06
C MET A 160 2.91 -8.79 -22.75
N ILE A 161 3.47 -7.71 -22.22
CA ILE A 161 3.10 -7.14 -20.94
C ILE A 161 2.15 -5.98 -21.16
N TYR A 162 0.94 -6.09 -20.63
CA TYR A 162 -0.13 -5.11 -20.81
C TYR A 162 -0.44 -4.40 -19.49
N SER A 163 -0.91 -3.14 -19.59
CA SER A 163 -1.42 -2.42 -18.44
C SER A 163 -2.74 -3.04 -17.96
N PRO A 164 -2.86 -3.39 -16.66
CA PRO A 164 -4.09 -3.93 -16.09
C PRO A 164 -5.16 -2.87 -15.82
N ILE A 165 -4.77 -1.58 -15.75
CA ILE A 165 -5.64 -0.44 -15.42
C ILE A 165 -5.37 0.75 -16.35
N ASP A 166 -6.31 1.69 -16.40
CA ASP A 166 -6.04 3.02 -16.93
C ASP A 166 -5.26 3.83 -15.91
N GLY A 167 -4.29 4.63 -16.34
CA GLY A 167 -3.52 5.44 -15.39
C GLY A 167 -2.22 5.99 -15.95
N VAL A 168 -1.32 6.34 -15.04
CA VAL A 168 0.00 6.92 -15.35
C VAL A 168 1.09 6.02 -14.80
N VAL A 169 2.15 5.79 -15.57
CA VAL A 169 3.34 5.04 -15.14
C VAL A 169 4.13 5.90 -14.15
N ILE A 170 4.16 5.45 -12.88
CA ILE A 170 4.90 6.15 -11.82
C ILE A 170 6.37 5.72 -11.80
N SER A 171 6.60 4.42 -12.03
CA SER A 171 7.93 3.84 -11.94
C SER A 171 8.13 2.80 -13.02
N ARG A 172 9.36 2.79 -13.58
CA ARG A 172 9.90 1.79 -14.50
C ARG A 172 11.18 1.25 -13.88
N ALA A 173 11.18 -0.02 -13.53
CA ALA A 173 12.29 -0.68 -12.83
C ALA A 173 13.14 -1.57 -13.76
N VAL A 174 12.95 -1.47 -15.07
CA VAL A 174 13.65 -2.30 -16.08
C VAL A 174 14.03 -1.48 -17.29
N ASP A 175 15.07 -1.94 -17.99
CA ASP A 175 15.58 -1.36 -19.22
C ASP A 175 15.55 -2.39 -20.38
N GLU A 176 15.55 -1.91 -21.63
CA GLU A 176 15.68 -2.76 -22.81
C GLU A 176 17.03 -3.52 -22.76
N GLY A 177 16.99 -4.80 -23.12
CA GLY A 177 18.13 -5.69 -23.02
C GLY A 177 18.35 -6.30 -21.63
N GLN A 178 17.61 -5.87 -20.61
CA GLN A 178 17.71 -6.46 -19.28
C GLN A 178 17.03 -7.82 -19.20
N THR A 179 17.69 -8.79 -18.57
CA THR A 179 17.12 -10.11 -18.31
C THR A 179 16.35 -10.10 -17.00
N VAL A 180 15.11 -10.58 -17.02
CA VAL A 180 14.23 -10.73 -15.85
C VAL A 180 13.93 -12.20 -15.60
N ALA A 181 13.94 -12.60 -14.32
CA ALA A 181 13.68 -13.97 -13.89
C ALA A 181 12.43 -14.00 -13.00
N ALA A 182 11.40 -14.75 -13.41
CA ALA A 182 10.13 -14.89 -12.71
C ALA A 182 10.05 -16.16 -11.84
N THR A 183 11.18 -16.80 -11.53
CA THR A 183 11.18 -18.16 -10.94
C THR A 183 10.81 -18.19 -9.46
N PHE A 184 11.22 -17.20 -8.66
CA PHE A 184 11.00 -17.19 -7.21
C PHE A 184 10.14 -16.00 -6.75
N ASN A 185 10.36 -14.83 -7.33
CA ASN A 185 9.59 -13.63 -7.06
C ASN A 185 9.23 -12.99 -8.40
N THR A 186 8.01 -12.55 -8.54
CA THR A 186 7.60 -11.75 -9.71
C THR A 186 8.32 -10.40 -9.66
N PRO A 187 9.25 -10.10 -10.58
CA PRO A 187 9.94 -8.82 -10.57
C PRO A 187 8.94 -7.70 -10.90
N LYS A 188 9.04 -6.60 -10.15
CA LYS A 188 8.26 -5.39 -10.44
C LYS A 188 8.91 -4.71 -11.65
N LEU A 189 8.19 -4.62 -12.75
CA LEU A 189 8.66 -3.97 -13.98
C LEU A 189 8.18 -2.52 -14.05
N PHE A 190 6.90 -2.31 -13.78
CA PHE A 190 6.25 -1.00 -13.79
C PHE A 190 5.33 -0.85 -12.57
N VAL A 191 5.15 0.38 -12.15
CA VAL A 191 4.10 0.76 -11.19
C VAL A 191 3.19 1.77 -11.88
N ILE A 192 1.89 1.47 -11.93
CA ILE A 192 0.89 2.29 -12.60
C ILE A 192 -0.11 2.77 -11.55
N ALA A 193 -0.33 4.10 -11.48
CA ALA A 193 -1.37 4.72 -10.67
C ALA A 193 -2.58 5.06 -11.54
N ASN A 194 -3.78 4.83 -11.02
CA ASN A 194 -5.00 5.11 -11.78
C ASN A 194 -5.21 6.63 -11.98
N ASP A 195 -5.46 7.36 -10.90
CA ASP A 195 -5.78 8.80 -10.95
C ASP A 195 -5.00 9.56 -9.87
N LEU A 196 -4.04 10.38 -10.29
CA LEU A 196 -3.24 11.21 -9.40
C LEU A 196 -3.98 12.42 -8.82
N ARG A 197 -5.22 12.69 -9.26
CA ARG A 197 -6.09 13.72 -8.67
C ARG A 197 -6.72 13.28 -7.36
N LYS A 198 -6.76 11.96 -7.14
CA LYS A 198 -7.31 11.34 -5.94
C LYS A 198 -6.19 10.59 -5.24
N MET A 199 -5.67 11.22 -4.21
CA MET A 199 -4.58 10.68 -3.41
C MET A 199 -5.10 10.34 -2.01
N ARG A 200 -4.29 9.60 -1.28
CA ARG A 200 -4.47 9.35 0.15
C ARG A 200 -3.16 9.60 0.88
N VAL A 201 -3.25 9.98 2.13
CA VAL A 201 -2.11 9.97 3.04
C VAL A 201 -2.24 8.75 3.94
N ILE A 202 -1.21 7.94 4.00
CA ILE A 202 -1.08 6.88 4.99
C ILE A 202 -0.28 7.47 6.15
N ALA A 203 -0.96 7.74 7.27
CA ALA A 203 -0.39 8.33 8.46
C ALA A 203 -0.03 7.26 9.48
N ASP A 204 1.18 7.30 10.02
CA ASP A 204 1.63 6.43 11.10
C ASP A 204 1.35 7.11 12.44
N VAL A 205 0.29 6.67 13.11
CA VAL A 205 -0.14 7.21 14.41
C VAL A 205 0.35 6.28 15.53
N ASP A 206 0.93 6.88 16.57
CA ASP A 206 1.43 6.14 17.74
C ASP A 206 0.28 5.40 18.47
N GLU A 207 0.59 4.23 19.05
CA GLU A 207 -0.34 3.43 19.87
C GLU A 207 -0.98 4.25 21.00
N ALA A 208 -0.24 5.19 21.58
CA ALA A 208 -0.75 6.03 22.68
C ALA A 208 -1.88 6.96 22.25
N ASP A 209 -1.93 7.34 20.96
CA ASP A 209 -2.84 8.35 20.43
C ASP A 209 -3.98 7.75 19.60
N ILE A 210 -3.81 6.54 19.05
CA ILE A 210 -4.76 5.93 18.12
C ILE A 210 -6.17 5.79 18.69
N GLY A 211 -6.30 5.59 20.01
CA GLY A 211 -7.59 5.47 20.69
C GLY A 211 -8.50 6.71 20.57
N GLN A 212 -7.94 7.87 20.21
CA GLN A 212 -8.68 9.11 20.03
C GLN A 212 -9.00 9.41 18.57
N VAL A 213 -8.36 8.72 17.61
CA VAL A 213 -8.58 8.90 16.17
C VAL A 213 -9.79 8.12 15.73
N LYS A 214 -10.70 8.78 14.98
CA LYS A 214 -11.94 8.19 14.45
C LYS A 214 -12.17 8.62 13.01
N GLU A 215 -12.86 7.76 12.28
CA GLU A 215 -13.30 8.08 10.92
C GLU A 215 -14.15 9.36 10.89
N GLY A 216 -13.98 10.16 9.84
CA GLY A 216 -14.67 11.43 9.65
C GLY A 216 -14.02 12.64 10.33
N GLN A 217 -12.98 12.47 11.13
CA GLN A 217 -12.27 13.60 11.73
C GLN A 217 -11.54 14.42 10.66
N LYS A 218 -11.58 15.73 10.82
CA LYS A 218 -10.86 16.67 9.96
C LYS A 218 -9.35 16.56 10.18
N VAL A 219 -8.63 16.61 9.10
CA VAL A 219 -7.17 16.54 9.10
C VAL A 219 -6.63 17.71 8.28
N ILE A 220 -5.61 18.34 8.81
CA ILE A 220 -4.81 19.33 8.09
C ILE A 220 -3.42 18.72 7.95
N PHE A 221 -2.89 18.73 6.76
CA PHE A 221 -1.53 18.23 6.52
C PHE A 221 -0.77 19.19 5.62
N ARG A 222 0.53 19.16 5.74
CA ARG A 222 1.47 19.87 4.86
C ARG A 222 2.51 18.87 4.37
N VAL A 223 3.05 19.13 3.19
CA VAL A 223 4.12 18.33 2.61
C VAL A 223 5.42 19.13 2.60
N ASP A 224 6.53 18.46 2.78
CA ASP A 224 7.84 19.12 2.84
C ASP A 224 8.19 19.86 1.52
N ALA A 225 7.62 19.42 0.40
CA ALA A 225 7.78 20.08 -0.89
C ALA A 225 7.05 21.45 -0.98
N PHE A 226 6.02 21.67 -0.16
CA PHE A 226 5.24 22.92 -0.12
C PHE A 226 4.99 23.33 1.34
N PRO A 227 6.01 23.87 2.04
CA PRO A 227 5.95 24.13 3.49
C PRO A 227 4.96 25.21 3.87
N ASP A 228 4.62 26.12 2.96
CA ASP A 228 3.70 27.24 3.19
C ASP A 228 2.25 26.92 2.79
N GLU A 229 2.00 25.75 2.18
CA GLU A 229 0.66 25.32 1.78
C GLU A 229 0.10 24.27 2.76
N TYR A 230 -1.16 24.47 3.15
CA TYR A 230 -1.91 23.52 3.96
C TYR A 230 -2.93 22.83 3.07
N PHE A 231 -2.98 21.52 3.20
CA PHE A 231 -3.96 20.67 2.53
C PHE A 231 -4.96 20.16 3.57
N GLU A 232 -6.20 20.06 3.16
CA GLU A 232 -7.27 19.56 4.02
C GLU A 232 -7.68 18.16 3.56
N GLY A 233 -8.02 17.32 4.52
CA GLY A 233 -8.52 15.97 4.30
C GLY A 233 -9.37 15.49 5.45
N ALA A 234 -9.82 14.25 5.37
CA ALA A 234 -10.57 13.61 6.43
C ALA A 234 -10.06 12.18 6.63
N VAL A 235 -10.12 11.69 7.87
CA VAL A 235 -9.86 10.29 8.17
C VAL A 235 -10.93 9.44 7.52
N THR A 236 -10.54 8.56 6.61
CA THR A 236 -11.45 7.63 5.92
C THR A 236 -11.46 6.25 6.56
N GLN A 237 -10.34 5.83 7.13
CA GLN A 237 -10.22 4.51 7.75
C GLN A 237 -9.08 4.50 8.77
N VAL A 238 -9.27 3.78 9.85
CA VAL A 238 -8.21 3.41 10.81
C VAL A 238 -7.96 1.91 10.65
N ARG A 239 -6.72 1.53 10.27
CA ARG A 239 -6.34 0.13 10.12
C ARG A 239 -6.17 -0.53 11.48
N LEU A 240 -6.64 -1.77 11.61
CA LEU A 240 -6.59 -2.51 12.89
C LEU A 240 -5.28 -3.27 13.10
N GLU A 241 -4.53 -3.49 12.03
CA GLU A 241 -3.23 -4.18 12.09
C GLU A 241 -2.13 -3.17 12.46
N PRO A 242 -1.42 -3.40 13.57
CA PRO A 242 -0.29 -2.54 13.94
C PRO A 242 0.94 -2.84 13.09
N ILE A 243 1.74 -1.82 12.83
CA ILE A 243 3.08 -1.95 12.26
C ILE A 243 4.09 -1.79 13.39
N VAL A 244 5.00 -2.75 13.51
CA VAL A 244 6.08 -2.71 14.50
C VAL A 244 7.41 -2.47 13.79
N THR A 245 7.95 -1.29 13.94
CA THR A 245 9.25 -0.93 13.36
C THR A 245 10.18 -0.48 14.49
N SER A 246 11.32 -1.14 14.62
CA SER A 246 12.33 -0.79 15.64
C SER A 246 11.76 -0.68 17.07
N ASN A 247 10.87 -1.61 17.47
CA ASN A 247 10.17 -1.62 18.75
C ASN A 247 9.17 -0.47 18.98
N VAL A 248 8.84 0.30 17.98
CA VAL A 248 7.76 1.29 18.01
C VAL A 248 6.53 0.71 17.34
N VAL A 249 5.39 0.76 18.03
CA VAL A 249 4.09 0.28 17.53
C VAL A 249 3.31 1.47 17.02
N THR A 250 2.99 1.45 15.73
CA THR A 250 2.16 2.46 15.07
C THR A 250 0.97 1.82 14.37
N TYR A 251 -0.08 2.60 14.17
CA TYR A 251 -1.26 2.21 13.41
C TYR A 251 -1.41 3.11 12.19
N GLU A 252 -1.67 2.51 11.04
CA GLU A 252 -1.91 3.27 9.83
C GLU A 252 -3.33 3.86 9.81
N VAL A 253 -3.38 5.15 9.61
CA VAL A 253 -4.61 5.91 9.42
C VAL A 253 -4.65 6.43 7.98
N VAL A 254 -5.69 6.04 7.26
CA VAL A 254 -5.91 6.46 5.87
C VAL A 254 -6.68 7.79 5.87
N ILE A 255 -6.13 8.78 5.21
CA ILE A 255 -6.67 10.13 5.11
C ILE A 255 -6.88 10.44 3.63
N ASP A 256 -8.05 10.93 3.27
CA ASP A 256 -8.32 11.42 1.92
C ASP A 256 -7.52 12.70 1.63
N ALA A 257 -6.90 12.76 0.46
CA ALA A 257 -6.05 13.87 0.04
C ALA A 257 -6.39 14.30 -1.40
N PRO A 258 -7.40 15.14 -1.59
CA PRO A 258 -7.75 15.67 -2.90
C PRO A 258 -6.59 16.44 -3.53
N ASN A 259 -6.28 16.16 -4.79
CA ASN A 259 -5.14 16.74 -5.51
C ASN A 259 -5.55 17.28 -6.91
N PRO A 260 -6.47 18.25 -6.99
CA PRO A 260 -6.97 18.74 -8.27
C PRO A 260 -5.88 19.38 -9.14
N ASP A 261 -4.90 20.01 -8.52
CA ASP A 261 -3.80 20.73 -9.16
C ASP A 261 -2.57 19.85 -9.44
N LEU A 262 -2.63 18.54 -9.13
CA LEU A 262 -1.52 17.58 -9.30
C LEU A 262 -0.22 18.00 -8.59
N LYS A 263 -0.31 18.81 -7.52
CA LYS A 263 0.83 19.22 -6.70
C LYS A 263 1.36 18.09 -5.83
N LEU A 264 0.46 17.27 -5.29
CA LEU A 264 0.83 16.11 -4.48
C LEU A 264 1.33 14.99 -5.40
N LYS A 265 2.56 14.56 -5.16
CA LYS A 265 3.18 13.45 -5.89
C LYS A 265 3.27 12.21 -5.00
N PRO A 266 3.15 11.00 -5.57
CA PRO A 266 3.38 9.77 -4.84
C PRO A 266 4.76 9.75 -4.17
N GLY A 267 4.80 9.28 -2.91
CA GLY A 267 6.06 9.18 -2.14
C GLY A 267 6.45 10.44 -1.37
N LEU A 268 5.70 11.55 -1.47
CA LEU A 268 5.96 12.72 -0.62
C LEU A 268 5.64 12.42 0.84
N THR A 269 6.50 12.89 1.74
CA THR A 269 6.26 12.86 3.18
C THR A 269 5.34 14.01 3.58
N ALA A 270 4.36 13.69 4.42
CA ALA A 270 3.41 14.65 4.96
C ALA A 270 3.50 14.73 6.48
N SER A 271 3.48 15.95 7.01
CA SER A 271 3.28 16.23 8.43
C SER A 271 1.79 16.48 8.68
N ILE A 272 1.17 15.65 9.49
CA ILE A 272 -0.27 15.52 9.63
C ILE A 272 -0.70 16.03 11.00
N THR A 273 -1.81 16.75 11.04
CA THR A 273 -2.47 17.20 12.27
C THR A 273 -3.93 16.77 12.22
N VAL A 274 -4.29 15.79 13.03
CA VAL A 274 -5.67 15.30 13.18
C VAL A 274 -6.38 16.12 14.25
N LEU A 275 -7.54 16.67 13.93
CA LEU A 275 -8.36 17.46 14.84
C LEU A 275 -9.30 16.53 15.62
N ILE A 276 -9.00 16.33 16.91
CA ILE A 276 -9.77 15.42 17.77
C ILE A 276 -11.01 16.14 18.34
N HIS A 277 -10.77 17.29 18.98
CA HIS A 277 -11.81 18.13 19.55
C HIS A 277 -11.52 19.60 19.31
N GLU A 278 -12.52 20.34 18.92
CA GLU A 278 -12.47 21.78 18.81
C GLU A 278 -13.63 22.38 19.64
N LYS A 279 -13.32 23.36 20.47
CA LYS A 279 -14.29 24.19 21.16
C LYS A 279 -13.98 25.64 20.87
N THR A 280 -14.91 26.29 20.23
CA THR A 280 -14.80 27.70 19.86
C THR A 280 -15.46 28.60 20.92
N ASP A 281 -15.00 29.85 21.03
CA ASP A 281 -15.54 30.90 21.92
C ASP A 281 -15.61 30.48 23.41
N VAL A 282 -14.65 29.70 23.90
CA VAL A 282 -14.56 29.31 25.31
C VAL A 282 -13.63 30.22 26.08
N LEU A 283 -13.93 30.39 27.38
CA LEU A 283 -13.07 31.18 28.27
C LEU A 283 -11.77 30.43 28.52
N MET A 284 -10.66 31.02 28.11
CA MET A 284 -9.33 30.44 28.28
C MET A 284 -8.63 31.01 29.50
N ILE A 285 -8.04 30.11 30.29
CA ILE A 285 -7.17 30.47 31.41
C ILE A 285 -5.84 29.76 31.22
N PRO A 286 -4.70 30.37 31.59
CA PRO A 286 -3.40 29.71 31.50
C PRO A 286 -3.32 28.53 32.46
N LEU A 287 -2.63 27.47 32.03
CA LEU A 287 -2.47 26.25 32.84
C LEU A 287 -1.88 26.51 34.23
N ARG A 288 -1.06 27.55 34.35
CA ARG A 288 -0.50 27.99 35.66
C ARG A 288 -1.59 28.36 36.66
N ALA A 289 -2.71 28.93 36.19
CA ALA A 289 -3.83 29.31 37.06
C ALA A 289 -4.56 28.09 37.65
N LEU A 290 -4.61 26.97 36.92
CA LEU A 290 -5.21 25.72 37.41
C LEU A 290 -4.37 25.04 38.50
N ARG A 291 -3.06 25.31 38.57
CA ARG A 291 -2.13 24.76 39.57
C ARG A 291 -1.95 25.70 40.74
N PHE A 292 -2.67 26.82 40.79
CA PHE A 292 -2.57 27.79 41.88
C PHE A 292 -3.30 27.28 43.12
N HIS A 293 -2.54 27.04 44.18
CA HIS A 293 -3.08 26.76 45.52
C HIS A 293 -2.80 27.98 46.43
N PRO A 294 -3.81 28.76 46.80
CA PRO A 294 -3.61 29.87 47.73
C PRO A 294 -3.12 29.31 49.09
N ARG A 295 -1.95 29.77 49.56
CA ARG A 295 -1.55 29.52 50.91
C ARG A 295 -2.52 30.20 51.85
N THR A 296 -3.49 29.47 52.37
CA THR A 296 -4.36 29.96 53.44
C THR A 296 -3.48 30.13 54.68
N SER A 297 -3.10 31.38 55.01
CA SER A 297 -2.54 31.65 56.32
C SER A 297 -3.70 31.46 57.32
N MET A 298 -3.75 30.28 57.94
CA MET A 298 -4.59 30.14 59.13
C MET A 298 -4.02 31.06 60.20
N ASN A 299 -4.58 32.26 60.29
CA ASN A 299 -4.45 33.11 61.47
C ASN A 299 -5.44 32.55 62.49
N ASN A 300 -5.04 31.52 63.25
CA ASN A 300 -5.75 31.14 64.49
C ASN A 300 -5.34 32.14 65.58
N ARG A 301 -6.31 32.89 65.99
CA ARG A 301 -6.34 33.40 67.37
C ARG A 301 -6.80 32.31 68.28
#